data_99886fecfd1fd0bcfb1295e7642543c3
#
_entry.id   99886fecfd1fd0bcfb1295e7642543c3
#
_cell.length_a   1.000
_cell.length_b   1.000
_cell.length_c   1.000
_cell.angle_alpha   90.00
_cell.angle_beta   90.00
_cell.angle_gamma   90.00
#
_symmetry.space_group_name_H-M   'P 1'
#
loop_
_entity.id
_entity.type
_entity.pdbx_description
1 polymer ?
#
loop_
_entity_poly.entity_id
_entity_poly.type
_entity_poly.pdbx_seq_one_letter_code
_entity_poly.pdbx_strand_id
1 'polypeptide(L)'
;MKMNFLSELFANVGNVTWQHAVMWCIGGVLIYLAIAKKMEPALLLPIGFGTILVNLPLSGAVTQGEEVGVLTLLFDSGIANELFPLLLFIGIGAMIDFEPLLSNPKLFLFGAAAQFGIFFTLSMARLFNFDLHDAASIAIIGAADGPTSIFVANVLNSQYIGAITVAAYSYMALVPIVQPPVIRLLTTKTERRIRMAYTPGSVSKTTKILFPVLITAVVGIVSNRSA
;
A
#
# COMPACT_ATOMS: atom_id res chain seq x y z
N MET A 1 39.68 26.46 -17.24
CA MET A 1 39.05 26.66 -15.93
C MET A 1 39.16 25.33 -15.20
N LYS A 2 40.11 25.17 -14.26
CA LYS A 2 40.23 23.92 -13.47
C LYS A 2 39.16 23.98 -12.42
N MET A 3 37.99 23.39 -12.71
CA MET A 3 37.01 23.10 -11.67
C MET A 3 37.66 22.10 -10.70
N ASN A 4 37.69 22.47 -9.44
CA ASN A 4 38.30 21.62 -8.44
C ASN A 4 37.41 20.39 -8.28
N PHE A 5 37.89 19.18 -8.63
CA PHE A 5 37.22 17.89 -8.47
C PHE A 5 36.53 17.73 -7.10
N LEU A 6 37.16 18.28 -6.04
CA LEU A 6 36.57 18.29 -4.69
C LEU A 6 35.32 19.18 -4.59
N SER A 7 35.25 20.30 -5.30
CA SER A 7 34.07 21.18 -5.27
C SER A 7 32.87 20.54 -6.00
N GLU A 8 33.09 19.72 -7.02
CA GLU A 8 32.06 18.95 -7.68
C GLU A 8 31.55 17.80 -6.79
N LEU A 9 32.45 17.07 -6.12
CA LEU A 9 32.11 16.00 -5.21
C LEU A 9 31.22 16.45 -4.03
N PHE A 10 31.43 17.66 -3.53
CA PHE A 10 30.70 18.21 -2.41
C PHE A 10 29.63 19.22 -2.81
N ALA A 11 29.39 19.45 -4.10
CA ALA A 11 28.39 20.40 -4.57
C ALA A 11 26.98 20.12 -4.01
N ASN A 12 26.64 18.87 -3.84
CA ASN A 12 25.34 18.45 -3.33
C ASN A 12 25.18 18.60 -1.82
N VAL A 13 26.27 18.67 -1.06
CA VAL A 13 26.19 18.78 0.41
C VAL A 13 25.53 20.11 0.84
N GLY A 14 25.74 21.18 0.06
CA GLY A 14 25.10 22.47 0.29
C GLY A 14 23.58 22.49 0.05
N ASN A 15 23.06 21.51 -0.67
CA ASN A 15 21.64 21.38 -0.99
C ASN A 15 20.88 20.52 0.05
N VAL A 16 21.59 19.94 1.02
CA VAL A 16 20.96 19.14 2.10
C VAL A 16 20.23 20.05 3.06
N THR A 17 18.92 19.81 3.21
CA THR A 17 18.07 20.49 4.16
C THR A 17 17.75 19.59 5.36
N TRP A 18 17.21 20.18 6.43
CA TRP A 18 16.78 19.39 7.59
C TRP A 18 15.67 18.38 7.23
N GLN A 19 14.83 18.71 6.23
CA GLN A 19 13.79 17.80 5.74
C GLN A 19 14.42 16.53 5.14
N HIS A 20 15.49 16.65 4.35
CA HIS A 20 16.22 15.50 3.83
C HIS A 20 16.74 14.60 4.96
N ALA A 21 17.34 15.21 6.01
CA ALA A 21 17.83 14.45 7.16
C ALA A 21 16.72 13.69 7.90
N VAL A 22 15.55 14.31 8.07
CA VAL A 22 14.37 13.64 8.65
C VAL A 22 13.92 12.46 7.79
N MET A 23 13.83 12.62 6.46
CA MET A 23 13.43 11.55 5.56
C MET A 23 14.44 10.41 5.53
N TRP A 24 15.74 10.69 5.62
CA TRP A 24 16.77 9.65 5.76
C TRP A 24 16.67 8.89 7.08
N CYS A 25 16.36 9.59 8.17
CA CYS A 25 16.09 8.94 9.46
C CYS A 25 14.85 8.02 9.36
N ILE A 26 13.76 8.47 8.74
CA ILE A 26 12.57 7.66 8.52
C ILE A 26 12.90 6.43 7.68
N GLY A 27 13.58 6.61 6.55
CA GLY A 27 14.02 5.50 5.70
C GLY A 27 14.92 4.52 6.44
N GLY A 28 15.88 5.03 7.24
CA GLY A 28 16.75 4.21 8.07
C GLY A 28 15.99 3.41 9.13
N VAL A 29 14.98 3.98 9.78
CA VAL A 29 14.10 3.28 10.73
C VAL A 29 13.32 2.17 10.04
N LEU A 30 12.76 2.42 8.85
CA LEU A 30 12.04 1.39 8.09
C LEU A 30 12.96 0.22 7.72
N ILE A 31 14.17 0.49 7.25
CA ILE A 31 15.19 -0.54 6.96
C ILE A 31 15.56 -1.31 8.23
N TYR A 32 15.78 -0.62 9.35
CA TYR A 32 16.06 -1.25 10.63
C TYR A 32 14.93 -2.18 11.08
N LEU A 33 13.67 -1.75 10.97
CA LEU A 33 12.50 -2.58 11.31
C LEU A 33 12.43 -3.82 10.41
N ALA A 34 12.70 -3.66 9.12
CA ALA A 34 12.73 -4.77 8.17
C ALA A 34 13.79 -5.81 8.52
N ILE A 35 15.02 -5.37 8.77
CA ILE A 35 16.17 -6.28 8.98
C ILE A 35 16.18 -6.81 10.42
N ALA A 36 16.19 -5.92 11.42
CA ALA A 36 16.39 -6.30 12.82
C ALA A 36 15.13 -6.88 13.45
N LYS A 37 13.96 -6.41 13.08
CA LYS A 37 12.67 -6.88 13.61
C LYS A 37 11.96 -7.87 12.69
N LYS A 38 12.51 -8.13 11.50
CA LYS A 38 11.93 -9.02 10.47
C LYS A 38 10.48 -8.70 10.13
N MET A 39 10.16 -7.39 10.09
CA MET A 39 8.82 -6.87 9.85
C MET A 39 8.66 -6.60 8.36
N GLU A 40 7.88 -7.44 7.69
CA GLU A 40 7.58 -7.31 6.26
C GLU A 40 8.77 -6.83 5.41
N PRO A 41 9.92 -7.56 5.35
CA PRO A 41 11.12 -7.09 4.67
C PRO A 41 10.88 -6.81 3.17
N ALA A 42 9.98 -7.57 2.55
CA ALA A 42 9.63 -7.39 1.14
C ALA A 42 9.00 -6.02 0.83
N LEU A 43 8.38 -5.37 1.80
CA LEU A 43 7.78 -4.04 1.67
C LEU A 43 8.66 -2.95 2.28
N LEU A 44 9.10 -3.13 3.53
CA LEU A 44 9.82 -2.10 4.27
C LEU A 44 11.22 -1.78 3.73
N LEU A 45 11.93 -2.77 3.17
CA LEU A 45 13.25 -2.51 2.57
C LEU A 45 13.17 -1.61 1.33
N PRO A 46 12.33 -1.92 0.31
CA PRO A 46 12.19 -1.05 -0.85
C PRO A 46 11.66 0.34 -0.50
N ILE A 47 10.68 0.44 0.44
CA ILE A 47 10.12 1.72 0.88
C ILE A 47 11.21 2.54 1.58
N GLY A 48 11.94 1.95 2.53
CA GLY A 48 13.00 2.64 3.27
C GLY A 48 14.14 3.10 2.36
N PHE A 49 14.61 2.23 1.46
CA PHE A 49 15.64 2.57 0.48
C PHE A 49 15.14 3.65 -0.50
N GLY A 50 13.94 3.50 -1.05
CA GLY A 50 13.32 4.49 -1.92
C GLY A 50 13.17 5.84 -1.24
N THR A 51 12.74 5.87 0.04
CA THR A 51 12.62 7.09 0.83
C THR A 51 13.95 7.83 0.94
N ILE A 52 15.06 7.11 1.14
CA ILE A 52 16.38 7.72 1.17
C ILE A 52 16.75 8.22 -0.23
N LEU A 53 16.58 7.39 -1.26
CA LEU A 53 17.02 7.67 -2.62
C LEU A 53 16.33 8.90 -3.23
N VAL A 54 15.00 9.02 -3.07
CA VAL A 54 14.24 10.16 -3.62
C VAL A 54 14.53 11.47 -2.89
N ASN A 55 15.04 11.40 -1.67
CA ASN A 55 15.41 12.54 -0.85
C ASN A 55 16.94 12.83 -0.89
N LEU A 56 17.67 12.23 -1.83
CA LEU A 56 19.04 12.64 -2.11
C LEU A 56 19.02 13.83 -3.08
N PRO A 57 19.54 15.02 -2.69
CA PRO A 57 19.57 16.17 -3.58
C PRO A 57 20.37 15.86 -4.85
N LEU A 58 19.87 16.28 -6.00
CA LEU A 58 20.53 16.16 -7.31
C LEU A 58 21.05 14.74 -7.64
N SER A 59 20.35 13.71 -7.15
CA SER A 59 20.75 12.31 -7.35
C SER A 59 20.38 11.76 -8.73
N GLY A 60 19.56 12.47 -9.52
CA GLY A 60 18.97 11.93 -10.75
C GLY A 60 17.92 10.83 -10.52
N ALA A 61 17.58 10.52 -9.27
CA ALA A 61 16.56 9.52 -8.95
C ALA A 61 15.16 10.03 -9.32
N VAL A 62 14.84 11.26 -8.99
CA VAL A 62 13.60 11.96 -9.37
C VAL A 62 13.94 13.14 -10.28
N THR A 63 12.96 13.57 -11.08
CA THR A 63 13.13 14.71 -11.99
C THR A 63 13.44 15.97 -11.20
N GLN A 64 14.53 16.63 -11.56
CA GLN A 64 14.97 17.89 -10.98
C GLN A 64 15.43 18.82 -12.11
N GLY A 65 14.69 19.91 -12.32
CA GLY A 65 14.94 20.81 -13.44
C GLY A 65 14.60 20.16 -14.79
N GLU A 66 15.54 20.15 -15.72
CA GLU A 66 15.38 19.58 -17.07
C GLU A 66 15.74 18.08 -17.16
N GLU A 67 16.39 17.53 -16.15
CA GLU A 67 16.81 16.13 -16.13
C GLU A 67 15.68 15.23 -15.59
N VAL A 68 15.25 14.25 -16.42
CA VAL A 68 14.22 13.29 -16.05
C VAL A 68 14.83 12.21 -15.17
N GLY A 69 14.34 12.10 -13.94
CA GLY A 69 14.77 11.06 -13.00
C GLY A 69 14.22 9.68 -13.35
N VAL A 70 15.04 8.64 -13.11
CA VAL A 70 14.69 7.25 -13.41
C VAL A 70 13.41 6.81 -12.67
N LEU A 71 13.25 7.20 -11.40
CA LEU A 71 12.05 6.85 -10.62
C LEU A 71 10.82 7.61 -11.11
N THR A 72 10.97 8.87 -11.57
CA THR A 72 9.89 9.63 -12.20
C THR A 72 9.43 8.92 -13.48
N LEU A 73 10.38 8.50 -14.33
CA LEU A 73 10.07 7.76 -15.55
C LEU A 73 9.32 6.45 -15.26
N LEU A 74 9.75 5.70 -14.24
CA LEU A 74 9.06 4.47 -13.82
C LEU A 74 7.65 4.75 -13.25
N PHE A 75 7.51 5.85 -12.51
CA PHE A 75 6.20 6.28 -12.00
C PHE A 75 5.26 6.62 -13.15
N ASP A 76 5.68 7.44 -14.09
CA ASP A 76 4.85 7.90 -15.21
C ASP A 76 4.50 6.75 -16.17
N SER A 77 5.45 5.86 -16.44
CA SER A 77 5.26 4.75 -17.37
C SER A 77 4.58 3.53 -16.76
N GLY A 78 4.47 3.45 -15.45
CA GLY A 78 3.95 2.25 -14.79
C GLY A 78 2.85 2.50 -13.76
N ILE A 79 2.97 3.53 -12.93
CA ILE A 79 1.98 3.80 -11.87
C ILE A 79 0.93 4.78 -12.37
N ALA A 80 1.33 5.91 -12.96
CA ALA A 80 0.42 6.94 -13.43
C ALA A 80 -0.51 6.45 -14.57
N ASN A 81 -0.03 5.54 -15.40
CA ASN A 81 -0.82 4.89 -16.46
C ASN A 81 -1.53 3.60 -16.01
N GLU A 82 -1.54 3.29 -14.71
CA GLU A 82 -2.21 2.14 -14.08
C GLU A 82 -1.64 0.74 -14.45
N LEU A 83 -0.57 0.66 -15.24
CA LEU A 83 0.00 -0.61 -15.70
C LEU A 83 0.51 -1.46 -14.54
N PHE A 84 1.30 -0.89 -13.62
CA PHE A 84 1.84 -1.64 -12.48
C PHE A 84 0.78 -2.05 -11.48
N PRO A 85 -0.18 -1.20 -11.08
CA PRO A 85 -1.33 -1.63 -10.28
C PRO A 85 -2.10 -2.80 -10.90
N LEU A 86 -2.38 -2.75 -12.22
CA LEU A 86 -3.08 -3.83 -12.92
C LEU A 86 -2.30 -5.14 -12.88
N LEU A 87 -0.99 -5.11 -13.16
CA LEU A 87 -0.14 -6.30 -13.09
C LEU A 87 -0.05 -6.87 -11.68
N LEU A 88 -0.02 -6.01 -10.65
CA LEU A 88 -0.07 -6.43 -9.25
C LEU A 88 -1.40 -7.12 -8.91
N PHE A 89 -2.53 -6.59 -9.37
CA PHE A 89 -3.84 -7.23 -9.20
C PHE A 89 -3.89 -8.62 -9.81
N ILE A 90 -3.38 -8.77 -11.03
CA ILE A 90 -3.29 -10.08 -11.69
C ILE A 90 -2.41 -11.04 -10.87
N GLY A 91 -1.24 -10.59 -10.44
CA GLY A 91 -0.30 -11.41 -9.66
C GLY A 91 -0.88 -11.83 -8.30
N ILE A 92 -1.42 -10.88 -7.54
CA ILE A 92 -2.06 -11.15 -6.24
C ILE A 92 -3.28 -12.04 -6.43
N GLY A 93 -4.14 -11.75 -7.42
CA GLY A 93 -5.33 -12.54 -7.70
C GLY A 93 -5.02 -14.01 -8.02
N ALA A 94 -3.91 -14.26 -8.73
CA ALA A 94 -3.44 -15.61 -9.01
C ALA A 94 -2.93 -16.36 -7.76
N MET A 95 -2.54 -15.64 -6.71
CA MET A 95 -2.03 -16.21 -5.46
C MET A 95 -3.12 -16.42 -4.40
N ILE A 96 -4.31 -15.86 -4.58
CA ILE A 96 -5.40 -15.96 -3.59
C ILE A 96 -5.93 -17.40 -3.52
N ASP A 97 -5.92 -17.96 -2.32
CA ASP A 97 -6.60 -19.21 -2.01
C ASP A 97 -8.01 -18.95 -1.45
N PHE A 98 -9.02 -19.19 -2.27
CA PHE A 98 -10.42 -19.02 -1.88
C PHE A 98 -10.99 -20.20 -1.07
N GLU A 99 -10.23 -21.28 -0.86
CA GLU A 99 -10.73 -22.47 -0.18
C GLU A 99 -11.23 -22.19 1.25
N PRO A 100 -10.50 -21.42 2.09
CA PRO A 100 -10.99 -21.13 3.44
C PRO A 100 -12.32 -20.38 3.44
N LEU A 101 -12.49 -19.45 2.50
CA LEU A 101 -13.71 -18.65 2.35
C LEU A 101 -14.89 -19.50 1.89
N LEU A 102 -14.66 -20.36 0.91
CA LEU A 102 -15.68 -21.27 0.37
C LEU A 102 -16.08 -22.38 1.38
N SER A 103 -15.12 -22.81 2.19
CA SER A 103 -15.34 -23.81 3.25
C SER A 103 -16.10 -23.24 4.45
N ASN A 104 -15.96 -21.96 4.73
CA ASN A 104 -16.60 -21.29 5.85
C ASN A 104 -17.18 -19.92 5.44
N PRO A 105 -18.43 -19.90 4.93
CA PRO A 105 -19.06 -18.66 4.48
C PRO A 105 -19.19 -17.56 5.54
N LYS A 106 -19.09 -17.89 6.84
CA LYS A 106 -19.10 -16.88 7.91
C LYS A 106 -17.92 -15.92 7.82
N LEU A 107 -16.83 -16.29 7.12
CA LEU A 107 -15.69 -15.42 6.91
C LEU A 107 -16.02 -14.18 6.06
N PHE A 108 -17.12 -14.21 5.28
CA PHE A 108 -17.62 -13.01 4.58
C PHE A 108 -17.96 -11.85 5.53
N LEU A 109 -18.27 -12.14 6.80
CA LEU A 109 -18.53 -11.10 7.80
C LEU A 109 -17.29 -10.22 8.08
N PHE A 110 -16.09 -10.75 7.90
CA PHE A 110 -14.87 -9.93 8.02
C PHE A 110 -14.76 -8.88 6.90
N GLY A 111 -15.28 -9.19 5.71
CA GLY A 111 -15.40 -8.19 4.63
C GLY A 111 -16.33 -7.03 5.03
N ALA A 112 -17.45 -7.32 5.69
CA ALA A 112 -18.34 -6.27 6.21
C ALA A 112 -17.65 -5.40 7.27
N ALA A 113 -16.83 -6.00 8.15
CA ALA A 113 -16.06 -5.25 9.14
C ALA A 113 -15.03 -4.32 8.47
N ALA A 114 -14.35 -4.77 7.40
CA ALA A 114 -13.45 -3.93 6.62
C ALA A 114 -14.17 -2.74 5.97
N GLN A 115 -15.37 -2.97 5.39
CA GLN A 115 -16.18 -1.90 4.82
C GLN A 115 -16.57 -0.84 5.86
N PHE A 116 -16.86 -1.23 7.09
CA PHE A 116 -17.12 -0.28 8.17
C PHE A 116 -15.94 0.69 8.36
N GLY A 117 -14.70 0.19 8.35
CA GLY A 117 -13.50 1.01 8.48
C GLY A 117 -13.36 2.04 7.34
N ILE A 118 -13.64 1.62 6.10
CA ILE A 118 -13.60 2.49 4.92
C ILE A 118 -14.63 3.62 5.05
N PHE A 119 -15.89 3.30 5.34
CA PHE A 119 -16.94 4.31 5.48
C PHE A 119 -16.75 5.22 6.69
N PHE A 120 -16.22 4.71 7.79
CA PHE A 120 -15.86 5.52 8.94
C PHE A 120 -14.76 6.53 8.57
N THR A 121 -13.71 6.09 7.89
CA THR A 121 -12.62 6.98 7.44
C THR A 121 -13.12 8.01 6.44
N LEU A 122 -14.00 7.63 5.50
CA LEU A 122 -14.64 8.56 4.57
C LEU A 122 -15.38 9.69 5.33
N SER A 123 -16.17 9.29 6.33
CA SER A 123 -16.93 10.23 7.14
C SER A 123 -16.02 11.18 7.93
N MET A 124 -14.95 10.64 8.50
CA MET A 124 -13.94 11.44 9.22
C MET A 124 -13.21 12.40 8.29
N ALA A 125 -12.77 11.95 7.12
CA ALA A 125 -12.12 12.80 6.13
C ALA A 125 -13.03 13.95 5.69
N ARG A 126 -14.33 13.69 5.50
CA ARG A 126 -15.32 14.74 5.22
C ARG A 126 -15.48 15.74 6.36
N LEU A 127 -15.41 15.30 7.61
CA LEU A 127 -15.42 16.19 8.76
C LEU A 127 -14.19 17.11 8.82
N PHE A 128 -13.05 16.66 8.29
CA PHE A 128 -11.84 17.48 8.13
C PHE A 128 -11.86 18.34 6.86
N ASN A 129 -13.01 18.46 6.18
CA ASN A 129 -13.22 19.27 4.97
C ASN A 129 -12.41 18.83 3.73
N PHE A 130 -11.96 17.58 3.65
CA PHE A 130 -11.45 17.06 2.40
C PHE A 130 -12.56 17.00 1.34
N ASP A 131 -12.22 17.24 0.08
CA ASP A 131 -13.16 17.00 -1.02
C ASP A 131 -13.61 15.55 -1.05
N LEU A 132 -14.77 15.28 -1.69
CA LEU A 132 -15.33 13.92 -1.71
C LEU A 132 -14.41 12.91 -2.43
N HIS A 133 -13.77 13.32 -3.52
CA HIS A 133 -12.83 12.48 -4.27
C HIS A 133 -11.59 12.17 -3.45
N ASP A 134 -11.03 13.17 -2.77
CA ASP A 134 -9.89 13.00 -1.87
C ASP A 134 -10.26 12.17 -0.65
N ALA A 135 -11.42 12.43 -0.04
CA ALA A 135 -11.92 11.68 1.10
C ALA A 135 -12.16 10.20 0.76
N ALA A 136 -12.70 9.90 -0.42
CA ALA A 136 -12.88 8.53 -0.90
C ALA A 136 -11.53 7.84 -1.16
N SER A 137 -10.58 8.56 -1.77
CA SER A 137 -9.23 8.07 -2.03
C SER A 137 -8.44 7.80 -0.73
N ILE A 138 -8.64 8.60 0.30
CA ILE A 138 -8.06 8.36 1.63
C ILE A 138 -8.74 7.17 2.30
N ALA A 139 -10.06 7.08 2.22
CA ALA A 139 -10.83 6.04 2.88
C ALA A 139 -10.50 4.63 2.38
N ILE A 140 -10.19 4.47 1.09
CA ILE A 140 -9.90 3.16 0.48
C ILE A 140 -8.61 2.52 1.04
N ILE A 141 -7.73 3.30 1.69
CA ILE A 141 -6.58 2.74 2.43
C ILE A 141 -7.04 1.71 3.46
N GLY A 142 -8.24 1.89 4.03
CA GLY A 142 -8.86 0.95 4.97
C GLY A 142 -9.16 -0.44 4.39
N ALA A 143 -9.15 -0.61 3.06
CA ALA A 143 -9.21 -1.92 2.40
C ALA A 143 -7.94 -2.75 2.63
N ALA A 144 -6.86 -2.14 3.15
CA ALA A 144 -5.55 -2.75 3.38
C ALA A 144 -4.93 -3.36 2.10
N ASP A 145 -5.17 -2.70 0.97
CA ASP A 145 -4.64 -3.09 -0.34
C ASP A 145 -4.01 -1.86 -1.02
N GLY A 146 -2.68 -1.86 -1.09
CA GLY A 146 -1.89 -0.76 -1.67
C GLY A 146 -2.23 -0.49 -3.14
N PRO A 147 -2.22 -1.50 -4.02
CA PRO A 147 -2.59 -1.34 -5.42
C PRO A 147 -3.98 -0.73 -5.62
N THR A 148 -5.00 -1.20 -4.88
CA THR A 148 -6.35 -0.62 -4.92
C THR A 148 -6.35 0.84 -4.52
N SER A 149 -5.57 1.22 -3.49
CA SER A 149 -5.49 2.61 -3.03
C SER A 149 -4.92 3.53 -4.11
N ILE A 150 -3.88 3.10 -4.82
CA ILE A 150 -3.29 3.85 -5.94
C ILE A 150 -4.30 3.97 -7.09
N PHE A 151 -4.91 2.85 -7.48
CA PHE A 151 -5.88 2.80 -8.58
C PHE A 151 -7.04 3.76 -8.34
N VAL A 152 -7.69 3.68 -7.16
CA VAL A 152 -8.82 4.55 -6.82
C VAL A 152 -8.40 6.01 -6.74
N ALA A 153 -7.25 6.32 -6.13
CA ALA A 153 -6.75 7.70 -6.06
C ALA A 153 -6.45 8.27 -7.45
N ASN A 154 -5.99 7.45 -8.38
CA ASN A 154 -5.74 7.85 -9.77
C ASN A 154 -7.06 8.08 -10.53
N VAL A 155 -8.00 7.14 -10.47
CA VAL A 155 -9.33 7.25 -11.11
C VAL A 155 -10.10 8.47 -10.61
N LEU A 156 -10.02 8.77 -9.32
CA LEU A 156 -10.67 9.93 -8.72
C LEU A 156 -9.87 11.24 -8.87
N ASN A 157 -8.71 11.19 -9.54
CA ASN A 157 -7.79 12.31 -9.70
C ASN A 157 -7.46 13.03 -8.38
N SER A 158 -7.21 12.25 -7.32
CA SER A 158 -6.87 12.81 -6.02
C SER A 158 -5.54 13.55 -6.07
N GLN A 159 -5.53 14.79 -5.53
CA GLN A 159 -4.29 15.56 -5.39
C GLN A 159 -3.32 14.97 -4.36
N TYR A 160 -3.77 14.01 -3.55
CA TYR A 160 -2.99 13.35 -2.51
C TYR A 160 -2.47 11.96 -2.91
N ILE A 161 -2.47 11.61 -4.20
CA ILE A 161 -2.08 10.27 -4.68
C ILE A 161 -0.71 9.83 -4.13
N GLY A 162 0.28 10.72 -4.07
CA GLY A 162 1.60 10.42 -3.50
C GLY A 162 1.54 10.07 -2.02
N ALA A 163 0.84 10.90 -1.23
CA ALA A 163 0.66 10.67 0.20
C ALA A 163 -0.16 9.40 0.49
N ILE A 164 -1.22 9.16 -0.30
CA ILE A 164 -2.07 7.96 -0.20
C ILE A 164 -1.26 6.71 -0.50
N THR A 165 -0.43 6.73 -1.54
CA THR A 165 0.46 5.61 -1.90
C THR A 165 1.40 5.26 -0.77
N VAL A 166 2.10 6.25 -0.22
CA VAL A 166 3.03 6.04 0.91
C VAL A 166 2.27 5.54 2.14
N ALA A 167 1.13 6.14 2.47
CA ALA A 167 0.32 5.75 3.62
C ALA A 167 -0.20 4.31 3.49
N ALA A 168 -0.72 3.92 2.32
CA ALA A 168 -1.26 2.59 2.07
C ALA A 168 -0.20 1.50 2.26
N TYR A 169 0.97 1.65 1.65
CA TYR A 169 2.05 0.67 1.80
C TYR A 169 2.69 0.68 3.19
N SER A 170 2.87 1.87 3.79
CA SER A 170 3.38 1.96 5.17
C SER A 170 2.41 1.34 6.16
N TYR A 171 1.10 1.54 5.99
CA TYR A 171 0.07 0.92 6.81
C TYR A 171 0.14 -0.60 6.75
N MET A 172 0.20 -1.18 5.55
CA MET A 172 0.33 -2.62 5.37
C MET A 172 1.56 -3.18 6.07
N ALA A 173 2.69 -2.49 5.94
CA ALA A 173 3.95 -2.87 6.59
C ALA A 173 3.89 -2.77 8.13
N LEU A 174 3.06 -1.88 8.68
CA LEU A 174 2.91 -1.67 10.12
C LEU A 174 1.84 -2.58 10.76
N VAL A 175 1.01 -3.28 9.97
CA VAL A 175 -0.03 -4.20 10.49
C VAL A 175 0.52 -5.19 11.53
N PRO A 176 1.66 -5.88 11.30
CA PRO A 176 2.24 -6.81 12.29
C PRO A 176 2.62 -6.16 13.63
N ILE A 177 2.79 -4.84 13.66
CA ILE A 177 3.09 -4.09 14.88
C ILE A 177 1.81 -3.69 15.60
N VAL A 178 0.83 -3.18 14.84
CA VAL A 178 -0.41 -2.61 15.39
C VAL A 178 -1.39 -3.70 15.82
N GLN A 179 -1.49 -4.77 15.06
CA GLN A 179 -2.46 -5.85 15.27
C GLN A 179 -2.32 -6.54 16.65
N PRO A 180 -1.12 -6.97 17.11
CA PRO A 180 -1.00 -7.67 18.39
C PRO A 180 -1.43 -6.85 19.61
N PRO A 181 -1.09 -5.56 19.78
CA PRO A 181 -1.61 -4.73 20.85
C PRO A 181 -3.14 -4.60 20.83
N VAL A 182 -3.73 -4.36 19.65
CA VAL A 182 -5.19 -4.25 19.49
C VAL A 182 -5.89 -5.55 19.88
N ILE A 183 -5.38 -6.70 19.42
CA ILE A 183 -5.90 -8.01 19.82
C ILE A 183 -5.82 -8.19 21.35
N ARG A 184 -4.72 -7.80 21.97
CA ARG A 184 -4.56 -7.89 23.42
C ARG A 184 -5.51 -6.98 24.19
N LEU A 185 -5.83 -5.83 23.64
CA LEU A 185 -6.77 -4.88 24.24
C LEU A 185 -8.22 -5.38 24.17
N LEU A 186 -8.60 -5.98 23.04
CA LEU A 186 -9.98 -6.39 22.77
C LEU A 186 -10.32 -7.82 23.21
N THR A 187 -9.31 -8.65 23.56
CA THR A 187 -9.52 -10.06 23.91
C THR A 187 -8.88 -10.43 25.23
N THR A 188 -9.50 -11.37 25.93
CA THR A 188 -8.96 -11.95 27.16
C THR A 188 -7.87 -13.00 26.89
N LYS A 189 -7.06 -13.32 27.91
CA LYS A 189 -6.05 -14.40 27.80
C LYS A 189 -6.68 -15.77 27.49
N THR A 190 -7.89 -16.01 27.96
CA THR A 190 -8.61 -17.27 27.75
C THR A 190 -9.05 -17.39 26.29
N GLU A 191 -9.65 -16.33 25.73
CA GLU A 191 -10.08 -16.31 24.33
C GLU A 191 -8.90 -16.52 23.38
N ARG A 192 -7.74 -15.87 23.63
CA ARG A 192 -6.53 -16.05 22.82
C ARG A 192 -5.93 -17.46 22.86
N ARG A 193 -6.33 -18.31 23.82
CA ARG A 193 -5.86 -19.71 23.91
C ARG A 193 -6.80 -20.70 23.24
N ILE A 194 -7.96 -20.26 22.77
CA ILE A 194 -8.89 -21.11 22.05
C ILE A 194 -8.22 -21.56 20.75
N ARG A 195 -8.04 -22.87 20.60
CA ARG A 195 -7.57 -23.45 19.34
C ARG A 195 -8.77 -23.62 18.41
N MET A 196 -8.82 -22.86 17.35
CA MET A 196 -9.78 -23.11 16.29
C MET A 196 -9.33 -24.35 15.51
N ALA A 197 -10.18 -25.40 15.50
CA ALA A 197 -9.95 -26.56 14.65
C ALA A 197 -10.13 -26.11 13.19
N TYR A 198 -9.04 -26.14 12.41
CA TYR A 198 -9.14 -25.99 10.97
C TYR A 198 -9.73 -27.29 10.43
N THR A 199 -10.95 -27.23 9.97
CA THR A 199 -11.57 -28.31 9.20
C THR A 199 -11.35 -27.96 7.73
N PRO A 200 -10.43 -28.64 7.03
CA PRO A 200 -10.29 -28.44 5.59
C PRO A 200 -11.59 -28.85 4.92
N GLY A 201 -12.29 -27.89 4.35
CA GLY A 201 -13.46 -28.17 3.51
C GLY A 201 -12.99 -28.83 2.23
N SER A 202 -13.70 -29.85 1.76
CA SER A 202 -13.42 -30.46 0.45
C SER A 202 -14.04 -29.62 -0.66
N VAL A 203 -13.40 -28.51 -0.98
CA VAL A 203 -13.81 -27.69 -2.14
C VAL A 203 -13.24 -28.32 -3.41
N SER A 204 -14.08 -28.59 -4.41
CA SER A 204 -13.64 -29.18 -5.66
C SER A 204 -12.71 -28.25 -6.43
N LYS A 205 -11.75 -28.82 -7.20
CA LYS A 205 -10.84 -28.02 -8.06
C LYS A 205 -11.63 -27.15 -9.03
N THR A 206 -12.73 -27.67 -9.58
CA THR A 206 -13.62 -26.94 -10.48
C THR A 206 -14.23 -25.71 -9.82
N THR A 207 -14.69 -25.83 -8.57
CA THR A 207 -15.26 -24.71 -7.80
C THR A 207 -14.20 -23.63 -7.55
N LYS A 208 -12.96 -24.01 -7.20
CA LYS A 208 -11.86 -23.05 -6.98
C LYS A 208 -11.53 -22.23 -8.24
N ILE A 209 -11.64 -22.84 -9.43
CA ILE A 209 -11.38 -22.17 -10.69
C ILE A 209 -12.57 -21.33 -11.14
N LEU A 210 -13.80 -21.87 -11.02
CA LEU A 210 -15.01 -21.18 -11.49
C LEU A 210 -15.40 -20.00 -10.59
N PHE A 211 -15.15 -20.08 -9.30
CA PHE A 211 -15.55 -19.03 -8.37
C PHE A 211 -14.99 -17.64 -8.72
N PRO A 212 -13.66 -17.45 -8.90
CA PRO A 212 -13.11 -16.15 -9.31
C PRO A 212 -13.67 -15.67 -10.65
N VAL A 213 -13.81 -16.59 -11.63
CA VAL A 213 -14.34 -16.26 -12.96
C VAL A 213 -15.78 -15.78 -12.87
N LEU A 214 -16.63 -16.47 -12.12
CA LEU A 214 -18.03 -16.08 -11.93
C LEU A 214 -18.14 -14.74 -11.20
N ILE A 215 -17.37 -14.53 -10.13
CA ILE A 215 -17.36 -13.26 -9.39
C ILE A 215 -16.90 -12.14 -10.33
N THR A 216 -15.84 -12.33 -11.08
CA THR A 216 -15.35 -11.33 -12.04
C THR A 216 -16.40 -11.01 -13.11
N ALA A 217 -17.08 -12.01 -13.66
CA ALA A 217 -18.14 -11.81 -14.64
C ALA A 217 -19.34 -11.03 -14.05
N VAL A 218 -19.79 -11.40 -12.84
CA VAL A 218 -20.88 -10.71 -12.15
C VAL A 218 -20.51 -9.26 -11.85
N VAL A 219 -19.34 -9.03 -11.25
CA VAL A 219 -18.87 -7.68 -10.92
C VAL A 219 -18.68 -6.85 -12.19
N GLY A 220 -18.08 -7.43 -13.24
CA GLY A 220 -17.86 -6.74 -14.51
C GLY A 220 -19.15 -6.35 -15.24
N ILE A 221 -20.24 -7.10 -15.05
CA ILE A 221 -21.56 -6.76 -15.60
C ILE A 221 -22.22 -5.65 -14.76
N VAL A 222 -22.08 -5.72 -13.43
CA VAL A 222 -22.76 -4.79 -12.51
C VAL A 222 -22.01 -3.48 -12.34
N SER A 223 -20.67 -3.54 -12.36
CA SER A 223 -19.81 -2.37 -12.20
C SER A 223 -19.65 -1.64 -13.53
N ASN A 224 -20.26 -0.49 -13.65
CA ASN A 224 -20.05 0.36 -14.81
C ASN A 224 -18.85 1.30 -14.55
N ARG A 225 -17.89 1.33 -15.48
CA ARG A 225 -16.67 2.14 -15.39
C ARG A 225 -16.95 3.66 -15.45
N SER A 226 -18.19 4.04 -15.69
CA SER A 226 -18.65 5.43 -15.77
C SER A 226 -19.29 5.94 -14.47
N ALA A 227 -19.20 5.19 -13.38
CA ALA A 227 -19.68 5.61 -12.07
C ALA A 227 -18.52 6.02 -11.17
#